data_645c1ca4491447aab12b3eb303d8af37
#
_entry.id   645c1ca4491447aab12b3eb303d8af37
#
_cell.length_a   1.000
_cell.length_b   1.000
_cell.length_c   1.000
_cell.angle_alpha   90.00
_cell.angle_beta   90.00
_cell.angle_gamma   90.00
#
_symmetry.space_group_name_H-M   'P 1'
#
loop_
_entity.id
_entity.type
_entity.pdbx_description
1 polymer ?
#
loop_
_entity_poly.entity_id
_entity_poly.type
_entity_poly.pdbx_seq_one_letter_code
_entity_poly.pdbx_strand_id
1 'polypeptide(L)'
;DYARAEISTRQNSAAWAAEGVRTLDGQPLPEVGAASIITPAGARGPAFLVGTNFRTILRYNNSVNYALGVGLLARQIDGGPPVATAWPRDIAPLNRDQLRQLQEALNAKGFDAGVSDGVMGPATRAGLRRFQQSIGTVADGYPTHALLERLQAPR
;
A
#
# COMPACT_ATOMS: atom_id res chain seq x y z
N ASP A 1 9.10 7.16 3.95
CA ASP A 1 7.82 7.43 4.64
C ASP A 1 6.66 6.78 3.88
N TYR A 2 5.98 5.80 4.50
CA TYR A 2 4.85 5.08 3.89
C TYR A 2 3.62 5.97 3.64
N ALA A 3 3.51 7.14 4.29
CA ALA A 3 2.44 8.10 3.98
C ALA A 3 2.54 8.63 2.54
N ARG A 4 3.73 8.58 1.94
CA ARG A 4 3.98 8.96 0.54
C ARG A 4 3.67 7.83 -0.44
N ALA A 5 3.61 6.58 0.02
CA ALA A 5 3.34 5.40 -0.81
C ALA A 5 1.83 5.25 -1.07
N GLU A 6 1.27 6.21 -1.79
CA GLU A 6 -0.15 6.26 -2.16
C GLU A 6 -0.30 6.59 -3.65
N ILE A 7 -1.31 6.01 -4.28
CA ILE A 7 -1.59 6.21 -5.71
C ILE A 7 -1.92 7.69 -6.05
N SER A 8 -2.39 8.44 -5.06
CA SER A 8 -2.66 9.88 -5.17
C SER A 8 -1.41 10.74 -5.18
N THR A 9 -0.31 10.28 -4.56
CA THR A 9 0.97 10.97 -4.55
C THR A 9 1.67 10.76 -5.89
N ARG A 10 1.77 11.82 -6.69
CA ARG A 10 2.34 11.76 -8.05
C ARG A 10 3.51 12.71 -8.18
N GLN A 11 4.64 12.18 -8.58
CA GLN A 11 5.82 12.97 -8.92
C GLN A 11 6.69 12.23 -9.94
N ASN A 12 7.64 12.92 -10.56
CA ASN A 12 8.55 12.31 -11.52
C ASN A 12 9.64 11.49 -10.81
N SER A 13 10.40 10.73 -11.58
CA SER A 13 11.49 9.88 -11.06
C SER A 13 12.55 10.68 -10.31
N ALA A 14 12.88 11.89 -10.78
CA ALA A 14 13.90 12.74 -10.15
C ALA A 14 13.46 13.17 -8.74
N ALA A 15 12.20 13.55 -8.57
CA ALA A 15 11.65 13.92 -7.26
C ALA A 15 11.64 12.70 -6.30
N TRP A 16 11.23 11.52 -6.77
CA TRP A 16 11.33 10.29 -5.97
C TRP A 16 12.78 9.95 -5.59
N ALA A 17 13.71 10.12 -6.53
CA ALA A 17 15.14 9.90 -6.28
C ALA A 17 15.70 10.88 -5.24
N ALA A 18 15.26 12.14 -5.24
CA ALA A 18 15.63 13.13 -4.23
C ALA A 18 15.12 12.76 -2.82
N GLU A 19 13.99 12.06 -2.73
CA GLU A 19 13.48 11.48 -1.48
C GLU A 19 14.18 10.17 -1.07
N GLY A 20 15.22 9.75 -1.79
CA GLY A 20 16.01 8.55 -1.49
C GLY A 20 15.47 7.25 -2.09
N VAL A 21 14.46 7.31 -2.95
CA VAL A 21 13.95 6.11 -3.63
C VAL A 21 14.95 5.65 -4.69
N ARG A 22 15.24 4.35 -4.69
CA ARG A 22 16.15 3.68 -5.63
C ARG A 22 15.52 2.38 -6.10
N THR A 23 16.05 1.82 -7.19
CA THR A 23 15.78 0.43 -7.57
C THR A 23 16.38 -0.54 -6.56
N LEU A 24 15.95 -1.80 -6.57
CA LEU A 24 16.45 -2.81 -5.61
C LEU A 24 17.94 -3.11 -5.75
N ASP A 25 18.50 -2.93 -6.96
CA ASP A 25 19.92 -3.05 -7.25
C ASP A 25 20.70 -1.74 -7.03
N GLY A 26 20.05 -0.71 -6.45
CA GLY A 26 20.65 0.59 -6.14
C GLY A 26 20.81 1.53 -7.35
N GLN A 27 20.35 1.11 -8.53
CA GLN A 27 20.42 1.93 -9.74
C GLN A 27 19.46 3.13 -9.66
N PRO A 28 19.66 4.17 -10.46
CA PRO A 28 18.69 5.24 -10.62
C PRO A 28 17.32 4.70 -11.07
N LEU A 29 16.26 5.36 -10.64
CA LEU A 29 14.93 5.04 -11.13
C LEU A 29 14.84 5.26 -12.65
N PRO A 30 14.09 4.42 -13.38
CA PRO A 30 13.83 4.66 -14.79
C PRO A 30 13.13 6.01 -14.96
N GLU A 31 13.42 6.71 -16.05
CA GLU A 31 12.77 7.98 -16.33
C GLU A 31 11.30 7.73 -16.67
N VAL A 32 10.45 8.06 -15.70
CA VAL A 32 8.99 8.03 -15.85
C VAL A 32 8.42 9.38 -15.43
N GLY A 33 7.40 9.82 -16.12
CA GLY A 33 6.72 11.06 -15.80
C GLY A 33 6.04 11.02 -14.43
N ALA A 34 4.75 11.37 -14.35
CA ALA A 34 4.00 11.33 -13.10
C ALA A 34 3.78 9.88 -12.62
N ALA A 35 4.58 9.44 -11.68
CA ALA A 35 4.54 8.12 -11.06
C ALA A 35 4.16 8.17 -9.58
N SER A 36 3.63 7.08 -9.07
CA SER A 36 3.31 6.87 -7.66
C SER A 36 4.04 5.64 -7.14
N ILE A 37 4.32 5.60 -5.84
CA ILE A 37 4.78 4.37 -5.19
C ILE A 37 3.58 3.70 -4.52
N ILE A 38 3.46 2.40 -4.67
CA ILE A 38 2.48 1.57 -3.97
C ILE A 38 3.18 0.43 -3.23
N THR A 39 2.66 0.08 -2.06
CA THR A 39 3.13 -1.01 -1.20
C THR A 39 1.97 -1.95 -0.88
N PRO A 40 1.56 -2.82 -1.82
CA PRO A 40 0.33 -3.60 -1.71
C PRO A 40 0.32 -4.62 -0.56
N ALA A 41 1.48 -4.96 -0.02
CA ALA A 41 1.62 -5.83 1.17
C ALA A 41 2.37 -5.13 2.33
N GLY A 42 2.23 -3.80 2.42
CA GLY A 42 2.85 -3.01 3.48
C GLY A 42 4.39 -3.03 3.45
N ALA A 43 4.99 -2.81 4.59
CA ALA A 43 6.45 -2.74 4.76
C ALA A 43 7.17 -4.08 4.51
N ARG A 44 6.46 -5.20 4.59
CA ARG A 44 7.04 -6.55 4.46
C ARG A 44 7.02 -7.07 3.03
N GLY A 45 6.34 -6.38 2.12
CA GLY A 45 6.22 -6.78 0.72
C GLY A 45 6.96 -5.87 -0.24
N PRO A 46 6.89 -6.19 -1.54
CA PRO A 46 7.49 -5.38 -2.59
C PRO A 46 6.82 -4.00 -2.71
N ALA A 47 7.64 -2.99 -3.02
CA ALA A 47 7.18 -1.68 -3.45
C ALA A 47 7.26 -1.57 -4.98
N PHE A 48 6.32 -0.86 -5.58
CA PHE A 48 6.26 -0.66 -7.02
C PHE A 48 6.15 0.82 -7.36
N LEU A 49 6.96 1.24 -8.32
CA LEU A 49 6.79 2.53 -8.99
C LEU A 49 5.81 2.35 -10.15
N VAL A 50 4.66 3.00 -10.09
CA VAL A 50 3.55 2.83 -11.04
C VAL A 50 3.24 4.14 -11.77
N GLY A 51 3.18 4.07 -13.08
CA GLY A 51 3.01 5.22 -13.96
C GLY A 51 1.60 5.35 -14.56
N THR A 52 1.53 6.00 -15.72
CA THR A 52 0.27 6.31 -16.42
C THR A 52 -0.50 5.06 -16.84
N ASN A 53 0.17 4.02 -17.35
CA ASN A 53 -0.48 2.78 -17.77
C ASN A 53 -1.21 2.09 -16.63
N PHE A 54 -0.62 2.07 -15.43
CA PHE A 54 -1.25 1.53 -14.24
C PHE A 54 -2.57 2.26 -13.92
N ARG A 55 -2.58 3.59 -14.01
CA ARG A 55 -3.81 4.39 -13.80
C ARG A 55 -4.85 4.18 -14.89
N THR A 56 -4.43 3.90 -16.11
CA THR A 56 -5.34 3.55 -17.20
C THR A 56 -6.06 2.24 -16.91
N ILE A 57 -5.34 1.24 -16.39
CA ILE A 57 -5.94 -0.03 -15.96
C ILE A 57 -6.91 0.19 -14.78
N LEU A 58 -6.54 1.04 -13.80
CA LEU A 58 -7.43 1.40 -12.69
C LEU A 58 -8.73 2.08 -13.13
N ARG A 59 -8.74 2.82 -14.24
CA ARG A 59 -9.98 3.39 -14.80
C ARG A 59 -10.90 2.32 -15.38
N TYR A 60 -10.33 1.23 -15.90
CA TYR A 60 -11.11 0.08 -16.37
C TYR A 60 -11.64 -0.75 -15.20
N ASN A 61 -10.79 -1.06 -14.22
CA ASN A 61 -11.15 -1.79 -13.01
C ASN A 61 -10.43 -1.14 -11.81
N ASN A 62 -11.21 -0.51 -10.92
CA ASN A 62 -10.68 0.22 -9.76
C ASN A 62 -10.16 -0.72 -8.65
N SER A 63 -9.28 -1.65 -9.03
CA SER A 63 -8.59 -2.58 -8.14
C SER A 63 -7.08 -2.49 -8.34
N VAL A 64 -6.36 -2.06 -7.29
CA VAL A 64 -4.89 -2.01 -7.30
C VAL A 64 -4.29 -3.39 -7.56
N ASN A 65 -4.86 -4.44 -6.97
CA ASN A 65 -4.38 -5.81 -7.16
C ASN A 65 -4.58 -6.28 -8.62
N TYR A 66 -5.73 -5.96 -9.23
CA TYR A 66 -5.97 -6.24 -10.63
C TYR A 66 -4.98 -5.50 -11.54
N ALA A 67 -4.84 -4.20 -11.35
CA ALA A 67 -3.92 -3.38 -12.15
C ALA A 67 -2.47 -3.85 -12.00
N LEU A 68 -2.06 -4.25 -10.80
CA LEU A 68 -0.73 -4.80 -10.56
C LEU A 68 -0.55 -6.15 -11.25
N GLY A 69 -1.52 -7.05 -11.17
CA GLY A 69 -1.48 -8.35 -11.85
C GLY A 69 -1.35 -8.20 -13.37
N VAL A 70 -2.13 -7.31 -13.98
CA VAL A 70 -2.03 -7.00 -15.43
C VAL A 70 -0.64 -6.43 -15.76
N GLY A 71 -0.14 -5.47 -14.98
CA GLY A 71 1.17 -4.86 -15.22
C GLY A 71 2.33 -5.86 -15.07
N LEU A 72 2.28 -6.74 -14.07
CA LEU A 72 3.29 -7.78 -13.85
C LEU A 72 3.24 -8.84 -14.95
N LEU A 73 2.05 -9.24 -15.39
CA LEU A 73 1.89 -10.19 -16.51
C LEU A 73 2.44 -9.60 -17.81
N ALA A 74 2.08 -8.35 -18.13
CA ALA A 74 2.60 -7.67 -19.31
C ALA A 74 4.14 -7.61 -19.30
N ARG A 75 4.74 -7.28 -18.15
CA ARG A 75 6.19 -7.27 -17.99
C ARG A 75 6.82 -8.65 -18.21
N GLN A 76 6.20 -9.74 -17.74
CA GLN A 76 6.69 -11.10 -17.94
C GLN A 76 6.59 -11.52 -19.41
N ILE A 77 5.52 -11.17 -20.10
CA ILE A 77 5.36 -11.43 -21.54
C ILE A 77 6.46 -10.70 -22.35
N ASP A 78 6.84 -9.50 -21.93
CA ASP A 78 7.92 -8.71 -22.54
C ASP A 78 9.33 -9.16 -22.12
N GLY A 79 9.45 -10.31 -21.44
CA GLY A 79 10.73 -10.89 -21.02
C GLY A 79 11.36 -10.20 -19.79
N GLY A 80 10.61 -9.35 -19.08
CA GLY A 80 11.10 -8.70 -17.87
C GLY A 80 11.31 -9.66 -16.70
N PRO A 81 12.24 -9.35 -15.78
CA PRO A 81 12.54 -10.22 -14.65
C PRO A 81 11.36 -10.35 -13.68
N PRO A 82 11.26 -11.46 -12.94
CA PRO A 82 10.26 -11.62 -11.88
C PRO A 82 10.42 -10.58 -10.78
N VAL A 83 9.41 -10.47 -9.90
CA VAL A 83 9.49 -9.62 -8.71
C VAL A 83 10.55 -10.22 -7.76
N ALA A 84 11.63 -9.49 -7.50
CA ALA A 84 12.74 -9.98 -6.70
C ALA A 84 12.41 -10.04 -5.19
N THR A 85 11.61 -9.10 -4.68
CA THR A 85 11.18 -9.09 -3.29
C THR A 85 10.09 -10.12 -3.04
N ALA A 86 10.28 -10.98 -2.05
CA ALA A 86 9.28 -11.98 -1.68
C ALA A 86 7.99 -11.34 -1.13
N TRP A 87 6.85 -11.93 -1.48
CA TRP A 87 5.58 -11.60 -0.86
C TRP A 87 5.48 -12.26 0.52
N PRO A 88 4.98 -11.55 1.55
CA PRO A 88 4.74 -12.17 2.85
C PRO A 88 3.63 -13.23 2.70
N ARG A 89 3.94 -14.48 3.06
CA ARG A 89 3.00 -15.60 2.97
C ARG A 89 2.36 -15.96 4.30
N ASP A 90 2.87 -15.39 5.37
CA ASP A 90 2.44 -15.59 6.75
C ASP A 90 1.40 -14.55 7.21
N ILE A 91 1.04 -13.59 6.36
CA ILE A 91 0.05 -12.56 6.66
C ILE A 91 -1.22 -12.88 5.87
N ALA A 92 -2.21 -13.47 6.56
CA ALA A 92 -3.54 -13.62 5.98
C ALA A 92 -4.23 -12.25 5.86
N PRO A 93 -4.88 -11.94 4.72
CA PRO A 93 -5.63 -10.71 4.57
C PRO A 93 -6.86 -10.72 5.48
N LEU A 94 -7.24 -9.55 5.99
CA LEU A 94 -8.53 -9.39 6.66
C LEU A 94 -9.67 -9.54 5.64
N ASN A 95 -10.72 -10.25 6.03
CA ASN A 95 -11.96 -10.27 5.27
C ASN A 95 -12.73 -8.95 5.45
N ARG A 96 -13.84 -8.78 4.72
CA ARG A 96 -14.61 -7.54 4.73
C ARG A 96 -15.17 -7.19 6.11
N ASP A 97 -15.67 -8.18 6.85
CA ASP A 97 -16.22 -7.95 8.19
C ASP A 97 -15.13 -7.58 9.20
N GLN A 98 -13.99 -8.23 9.14
CA GLN A 98 -12.82 -7.90 9.96
C GLN A 98 -12.27 -6.50 9.64
N LEU A 99 -12.29 -6.11 8.37
CA LEU A 99 -11.86 -4.78 7.96
C LEU A 99 -12.84 -3.70 8.48
N ARG A 100 -14.16 -3.98 8.46
CA ARG A 100 -15.16 -3.11 9.08
C ARG A 100 -14.94 -2.98 10.59
N GLN A 101 -14.70 -4.09 11.30
CA GLN A 101 -14.37 -4.07 12.73
C GLN A 101 -13.10 -3.26 13.02
N LEU A 102 -12.09 -3.35 12.17
CA LEU A 102 -10.87 -2.54 12.28
C LEU A 102 -11.18 -1.04 12.13
N GLN A 103 -12.00 -0.66 11.16
CA GLN A 103 -12.42 0.72 10.95
C GLN A 103 -13.22 1.26 12.15
N GLU A 104 -14.17 0.48 12.66
CA GLU A 104 -14.95 0.81 13.86
C GLU A 104 -14.05 1.01 15.08
N ALA A 105 -13.11 0.10 15.31
CA ALA A 105 -12.17 0.20 16.43
C ALA A 105 -11.20 1.39 16.31
N LEU A 106 -10.74 1.71 15.11
CA LEU A 106 -9.95 2.90 14.84
C LEU A 106 -10.75 4.18 15.14
N ASN A 107 -11.98 4.26 14.67
CA ASN A 107 -12.86 5.41 14.90
C ASN A 107 -13.19 5.57 16.39
N ALA A 108 -13.50 4.47 17.09
CA ALA A 108 -13.77 4.49 18.53
C ALA A 108 -12.57 4.98 19.35
N LYS A 109 -11.34 4.76 18.88
CA LYS A 109 -10.11 5.25 19.50
C LYS A 109 -9.65 6.63 18.97
N GLY A 110 -10.42 7.29 18.09
CA GLY A 110 -10.16 8.64 17.58
C GLY A 110 -9.15 8.71 16.43
N PHE A 111 -8.88 7.60 15.74
CA PHE A 111 -7.92 7.58 14.61
C PHE A 111 -8.53 7.94 13.26
N ASP A 112 -9.82 8.28 13.20
CA ASP A 112 -10.51 8.76 11.99
C ASP A 112 -10.23 7.91 10.73
N ALA A 113 -10.75 6.69 10.73
CA ALA A 113 -10.59 5.74 9.62
C ALA A 113 -11.63 5.94 8.49
N GLY A 114 -12.47 6.96 8.59
CA GLY A 114 -13.57 7.21 7.66
C GLY A 114 -14.76 6.29 7.93
N VAL A 115 -15.55 6.02 6.88
CA VAL A 115 -16.74 5.16 6.96
C VAL A 115 -16.33 3.70 7.18
N SER A 116 -17.01 3.02 8.10
CA SER A 116 -16.78 1.59 8.39
C SER A 116 -17.57 0.70 7.41
N ASP A 117 -17.14 0.67 6.16
CA ASP A 117 -17.78 -0.06 5.05
C ASP A 117 -17.12 -1.41 4.72
N GLY A 118 -16.01 -1.73 5.39
CA GLY A 118 -15.21 -2.92 5.14
C GLY A 118 -14.38 -2.84 3.85
N VAL A 119 -14.12 -1.62 3.35
CA VAL A 119 -13.26 -1.38 2.18
C VAL A 119 -12.03 -0.58 2.58
N MET A 120 -10.85 -1.03 2.17
CA MET A 120 -9.59 -0.37 2.49
C MET A 120 -9.38 0.89 1.64
N GLY A 121 -9.90 2.02 2.12
CA GLY A 121 -9.76 3.33 1.49
C GLY A 121 -8.58 4.15 2.01
N PRO A 122 -8.33 5.33 1.43
CA PRO A 122 -7.26 6.24 1.88
C PRO A 122 -7.43 6.70 3.34
N ALA A 123 -8.66 7.00 3.78
CA ALA A 123 -8.94 7.41 5.16
C ALA A 123 -8.63 6.28 6.16
N THR A 124 -9.06 5.05 5.85
CA THR A 124 -8.77 3.87 6.68
C THR A 124 -7.25 3.65 6.79
N ARG A 125 -6.54 3.78 5.67
CA ARG A 125 -5.07 3.64 5.63
C ARG A 125 -4.38 4.69 6.48
N ALA A 126 -4.83 5.94 6.38
CA ALA A 126 -4.30 7.05 7.17
C ALA A 126 -4.59 6.86 8.69
N GLY A 127 -5.81 6.45 9.04
CA GLY A 127 -6.18 6.14 10.43
C GLY A 127 -5.33 5.01 11.01
N LEU A 128 -5.12 3.94 10.24
CA LEU A 128 -4.29 2.83 10.64
C LEU A 128 -2.83 3.23 10.85
N ARG A 129 -2.26 4.09 9.99
CA ARG A 129 -0.90 4.64 10.19
C ARG A 129 -0.80 5.43 11.49
N ARG A 130 -1.78 6.28 11.80
CA ARG A 130 -1.80 7.03 13.07
C ARG A 130 -1.81 6.09 14.27
N PHE A 131 -2.61 5.02 14.21
CA PHE A 131 -2.60 3.99 15.25
C PHE A 131 -1.24 3.28 15.34
N GLN A 132 -0.68 2.84 14.22
CA GLN A 132 0.64 2.19 14.19
C GLN A 132 1.73 3.09 14.80
N GLN A 133 1.72 4.39 14.48
CA GLN A 133 2.63 5.38 15.09
C GLN A 133 2.42 5.48 16.61
N SER A 134 1.18 5.51 17.09
CA SER A 134 0.87 5.62 18.51
C SER A 134 1.36 4.43 19.34
N ILE A 135 1.53 3.28 18.71
CA ILE A 135 2.03 2.05 19.34
C ILE A 135 3.49 1.73 18.98
N GLY A 136 4.21 2.66 18.32
CA GLY A 136 5.63 2.54 18.01
C GLY A 136 5.96 1.46 16.97
N THR A 137 5.03 1.11 16.08
CA THR A 137 5.27 0.16 14.99
C THR A 137 5.44 0.87 13.65
N VAL A 138 5.91 0.14 12.63
CA VAL A 138 6.04 0.68 11.27
C VAL A 138 4.68 1.13 10.76
N ALA A 139 4.55 2.41 10.43
CA ALA A 139 3.30 3.04 10.01
C ALA A 139 3.09 2.88 8.49
N ASP A 140 2.92 1.64 8.02
CA ASP A 140 2.72 1.31 6.62
C ASP A 140 1.24 1.36 6.16
N GLY A 141 0.33 1.40 7.14
CA GLY A 141 -1.12 1.40 6.87
C GLY A 141 -1.64 0.08 6.34
N TYR A 142 -0.88 -1.03 6.49
CA TYR A 142 -1.31 -2.36 6.07
C TYR A 142 -2.09 -3.06 7.20
N PRO A 143 -3.34 -3.52 6.96
CA PRO A 143 -4.17 -4.14 7.99
C PRO A 143 -3.74 -5.60 8.23
N THR A 144 -3.56 -5.96 9.50
CA THR A 144 -3.24 -7.34 9.93
C THR A 144 -4.15 -7.78 11.06
N HIS A 145 -4.31 -9.09 11.25
CA HIS A 145 -5.05 -9.66 12.38
C HIS A 145 -4.47 -9.19 13.72
N ALA A 146 -3.15 -9.18 13.86
CA ALA A 146 -2.49 -8.70 15.07
C ALA A 146 -2.81 -7.23 15.42
N LEU A 147 -2.94 -6.37 14.41
CA LEU A 147 -3.35 -4.97 14.63
C LEU A 147 -4.82 -4.86 15.01
N LEU A 148 -5.69 -5.69 14.41
CA LEU A 148 -7.11 -5.76 14.80
C LEU A 148 -7.26 -6.19 16.26
N GLU A 149 -6.62 -7.28 16.66
CA GLU A 149 -6.60 -7.77 18.05
C GLU A 149 -6.10 -6.70 19.02
N ARG A 150 -5.00 -6.03 18.65
CA ARG A 150 -4.44 -4.96 19.50
C ARG A 150 -5.34 -3.73 19.62
N LEU A 151 -6.11 -3.41 18.56
CA LEU A 151 -7.13 -2.36 18.61
C LEU A 151 -8.32 -2.73 19.51
N GLN A 152 -8.70 -4.00 19.53
CA GLN A 152 -9.82 -4.52 20.33
C GLN A 152 -9.44 -4.79 21.78
N ALA A 153 -8.15 -4.88 22.09
CA ALA A 153 -7.71 -5.08 23.47
C ALA A 153 -8.17 -3.92 24.37
N PRO A 154 -8.70 -4.22 25.56
CA PRO A 154 -9.01 -3.20 26.57
C PRO A 154 -7.71 -2.45 26.95
N ARG A 155 -7.87 -1.18 27.34
CA ARG A 155 -6.77 -0.35 27.85
C ARG A 155 -6.35 -0.82 29.24
#